data_564b9d40fcc7e0b6a216abe45c6b3e97
#
_entry.id   564b9d40fcc7e0b6a216abe45c6b3e97
#
_cell.length_a   1.000
_cell.length_b   1.000
_cell.length_c   1.000
_cell.angle_alpha   90.00
_cell.angle_beta   90.00
_cell.angle_gamma   90.00
#
_symmetry.space_group_name_H-M   'P 1'
#
loop_
_entity.id
_entity.type
_entity.pdbx_description
1 polymer ?
#
loop_
_entity_poly.entity_id
_entity_poly.type
_entity_poly.pdbx_seq_one_letter_code
_entity_poly.pdbx_strand_id
1 'polypeptide(L)'
;MKKKGNISIKAKLLGIIIPVVIAIILILVFTAYHVSSGIIESYSKNLLESSVNSQASKIEAWLEENLASMQMAKNMIEKLHPDEAQLQTILDASCGYSENYPDGLFLADANGSFLKGTDSKKQEPNPKESMWYQEGMTRVNMAVGSAHQNPDGTNVVSASGLLNDGSDTVRVIAAI
;
A
#
# COMPACT_ATOMS: atom_id res chain seq x y z
N MET A 1 40.61 54.86 54.67
CA MET A 1 40.85 55.24 53.27
C MET A 1 41.09 53.96 52.44
N LYS A 2 40.14 53.52 51.56
CA LYS A 2 40.36 52.41 50.69
C LYS A 2 41.21 52.80 49.48
N LYS A 3 42.44 52.23 49.36
CA LYS A 3 43.31 52.38 48.19
C LYS A 3 42.55 51.91 46.93
N LYS A 4 42.16 52.80 46.03
CA LYS A 4 41.77 52.51 44.68
C LYS A 4 42.94 51.89 43.93
N GLY A 5 43.00 50.55 43.79
CA GLY A 5 44.03 49.92 42.99
C GLY A 5 43.86 50.35 41.54
N ASN A 6 44.84 50.92 40.91
CA ASN A 6 44.90 51.28 39.52
C ASN A 6 44.96 49.98 38.71
N ILE A 7 43.81 49.58 38.12
CA ILE A 7 43.70 48.42 37.19
C ILE A 7 44.55 48.75 35.96
N SER A 8 45.51 47.89 35.62
CA SER A 8 46.39 48.03 34.46
C SER A 8 45.56 48.23 33.20
N ILE A 9 46.00 49.06 32.27
CA ILE A 9 45.34 49.31 30.96
C ILE A 9 45.13 48.03 30.24
N LYS A 10 46.04 47.06 30.31
CA LYS A 10 45.90 45.71 29.75
C LYS A 10 44.67 44.92 30.31
N ALA A 11 44.48 45.03 31.65
CA ALA A 11 43.33 44.34 32.29
C ALA A 11 41.96 44.97 31.94
N LYS A 12 41.94 46.29 31.75
CA LYS A 12 40.75 47.02 31.28
C LYS A 12 40.43 46.63 29.82
N LEU A 13 41.45 46.53 28.97
CA LEU A 13 41.28 46.14 27.57
C LEU A 13 40.78 44.68 27.44
N LEU A 14 41.39 43.76 28.20
CA LEU A 14 40.94 42.33 28.24
C LEU A 14 39.50 42.20 28.75
N GLY A 15 39.12 42.98 29.79
CA GLY A 15 37.79 42.98 30.37
C GLY A 15 36.69 43.47 29.44
N ILE A 16 37.04 44.17 28.35
CA ILE A 16 36.09 44.59 27.32
C ILE A 16 36.09 43.59 26.14
N ILE A 17 37.27 43.17 25.70
CA ILE A 17 37.41 42.31 24.51
C ILE A 17 36.81 40.90 24.76
N ILE A 18 37.09 40.30 25.93
CA ILE A 18 36.61 38.93 26.22
C ILE A 18 35.09 38.83 26.21
N PRO A 19 34.31 39.71 26.90
CA PRO A 19 32.85 39.64 26.83
C PRO A 19 32.29 39.85 25.41
N VAL A 20 32.92 40.75 24.63
CA VAL A 20 32.49 41.00 23.24
C VAL A 20 32.71 39.77 22.37
N VAL A 21 33.86 39.12 22.47
CA VAL A 21 34.15 37.89 21.73
C VAL A 21 33.19 36.76 22.11
N ILE A 22 32.94 36.60 23.43
CA ILE A 22 31.98 35.60 23.91
C ILE A 22 30.58 35.90 23.37
N ALA A 23 30.13 37.15 23.38
CA ALA A 23 28.83 37.54 22.86
C ALA A 23 28.70 37.22 21.35
N ILE A 24 29.73 37.50 20.57
CA ILE A 24 29.75 37.18 19.13
C ILE A 24 29.66 35.67 18.91
N ILE A 25 30.43 34.88 19.66
CA ILE A 25 30.40 33.41 19.55
C ILE A 25 28.99 32.86 19.89
N LEU A 26 28.38 33.38 20.97
CA LEU A 26 27.03 32.94 21.35
C LEU A 26 25.99 33.28 20.27
N ILE A 27 26.05 34.45 19.65
CA ILE A 27 25.19 34.86 18.57
C ILE A 27 25.38 33.93 17.36
N LEU A 28 26.63 33.63 17.00
CA LEU A 28 26.93 32.72 15.88
C LEU A 28 26.42 31.30 16.14
N VAL A 29 26.62 30.77 17.34
CA VAL A 29 26.13 29.42 17.70
C VAL A 29 24.58 29.38 17.67
N PHE A 30 23.95 30.42 18.22
CA PHE A 30 22.49 30.51 18.26
C PHE A 30 21.89 30.58 16.82
N THR A 31 22.45 31.43 15.98
CA THR A 31 21.99 31.53 14.57
C THR A 31 22.26 30.25 13.79
N ALA A 32 23.44 29.64 13.94
CA ALA A 32 23.75 28.37 13.29
C ALA A 32 22.80 27.25 13.73
N TYR A 33 22.48 27.17 15.03
CA TYR A 33 21.53 26.19 15.55
C TYR A 33 20.13 26.35 14.94
N HIS A 34 19.59 27.57 14.93
CA HIS A 34 18.26 27.84 14.37
C HIS A 34 18.18 27.55 12.88
N VAL A 35 19.17 27.98 12.11
CA VAL A 35 19.23 27.72 10.67
C VAL A 35 19.38 26.23 10.39
N SER A 36 20.28 25.55 11.09
CA SER A 36 20.50 24.11 10.91
C SER A 36 19.26 23.27 11.27
N SER A 37 18.60 23.60 12.39
CA SER A 37 17.38 22.89 12.80
C SER A 37 16.26 23.03 11.77
N GLY A 38 16.04 24.23 11.23
CA GLY A 38 15.03 24.48 10.21
C GLY A 38 15.32 23.74 8.90
N ILE A 39 16.58 23.67 8.48
CA ILE A 39 16.99 22.92 7.29
C ILE A 39 16.79 21.42 7.49
N ILE A 40 17.20 20.87 8.64
CA ILE A 40 17.06 19.44 8.94
C ILE A 40 15.59 19.04 8.99
N GLU A 41 14.74 19.82 9.64
CA GLU A 41 13.29 19.56 9.72
C GLU A 41 12.65 19.57 8.34
N SER A 42 12.90 20.61 7.55
CA SER A 42 12.38 20.72 6.19
C SER A 42 12.87 19.58 5.28
N TYR A 43 14.16 19.26 5.35
CA TYR A 43 14.74 18.18 4.55
C TYR A 43 14.17 16.82 4.94
N SER A 44 14.05 16.54 6.25
CA SER A 44 13.49 15.29 6.75
C SER A 44 12.02 15.13 6.36
N LYS A 45 11.23 16.19 6.45
CA LYS A 45 9.83 16.19 6.02
C LYS A 45 9.69 15.91 4.53
N ASN A 46 10.44 16.62 3.70
CA ASN A 46 10.40 16.44 2.25
C ASN A 46 10.86 15.03 1.82
N LEU A 47 11.87 14.49 2.49
CA LEU A 47 12.36 13.14 2.24
C LEU A 47 11.31 12.08 2.60
N LEU A 48 10.67 12.23 3.76
CA LEU A 48 9.58 11.35 4.20
C LEU A 48 8.40 11.40 3.23
N GLU A 49 7.95 12.60 2.87
CA GLU A 49 6.84 12.80 1.93
C GLU A 49 7.16 12.19 0.56
N SER A 50 8.35 12.45 0.03
CA SER A 50 8.80 11.85 -1.23
C SER A 50 8.88 10.32 -1.16
N SER A 51 9.38 9.77 -0.04
CA SER A 51 9.47 8.33 0.18
C SER A 51 8.09 7.68 0.27
N VAL A 52 7.17 8.27 1.03
CA VAL A 52 5.79 7.78 1.16
C VAL A 52 5.06 7.82 -0.18
N ASN A 53 5.16 8.93 -0.92
CA ASN A 53 4.53 9.06 -2.24
C ASN A 53 5.11 8.04 -3.23
N SER A 54 6.43 7.83 -3.21
CA SER A 54 7.07 6.82 -4.07
C SER A 54 6.60 5.40 -3.74
N GLN A 55 6.44 5.07 -2.46
CA GLN A 55 5.93 3.77 -2.05
C GLN A 55 4.45 3.59 -2.40
N ALA A 56 3.62 4.62 -2.18
CA ALA A 56 2.22 4.61 -2.56
C ALA A 56 2.05 4.37 -4.07
N SER A 57 2.81 5.08 -4.91
CA SER A 57 2.78 4.90 -6.37
C SER A 57 3.22 3.49 -6.81
N LYS A 58 4.17 2.87 -6.11
CA LYS A 58 4.57 1.48 -6.41
C LYS A 58 3.47 0.48 -6.06
N ILE A 59 2.79 0.68 -4.93
CA ILE A 59 1.66 -0.16 -4.54
C ILE A 59 0.51 0.00 -5.53
N GLU A 60 0.21 1.23 -5.93
CA GLU A 60 -0.83 1.53 -6.92
C GLU A 60 -0.53 0.85 -8.27
N ALA A 61 0.68 1.00 -8.80
CA ALA A 61 1.10 0.35 -10.03
C ALA A 61 1.02 -1.19 -9.93
N TRP A 62 1.44 -1.75 -8.80
CA TRP A 62 1.34 -3.18 -8.55
C TRP A 62 -0.12 -3.68 -8.51
N LEU A 63 -1.02 -2.92 -7.88
CA LEU A 63 -2.45 -3.23 -7.86
C LEU A 63 -3.06 -3.14 -9.26
N GLU A 64 -2.75 -2.09 -10.01
CA GLU A 64 -3.26 -1.92 -11.39
C GLU A 64 -2.80 -3.05 -12.31
N GLU A 65 -1.55 -3.48 -12.23
CA GLU A 65 -1.02 -4.59 -13.04
C GLU A 65 -1.75 -5.90 -12.75
N ASN A 66 -1.95 -6.24 -11.47
CA ASN A 66 -2.66 -7.44 -11.08
C ASN A 66 -4.15 -7.37 -11.48
N LEU A 67 -4.81 -6.24 -11.24
CA LEU A 67 -6.20 -6.03 -11.65
C LEU A 67 -6.37 -6.12 -13.17
N ALA A 68 -5.46 -5.56 -13.96
CA ALA A 68 -5.52 -5.64 -15.42
C ALA A 68 -5.47 -7.08 -15.93
N SER A 69 -4.61 -7.91 -15.33
CA SER A 69 -4.52 -9.34 -15.63
C SER A 69 -5.83 -10.08 -15.33
N MET A 70 -6.39 -9.88 -14.15
CA MET A 70 -7.65 -10.48 -13.73
C MET A 70 -8.83 -9.98 -14.58
N GLN A 71 -8.87 -8.68 -14.87
CA GLN A 71 -9.90 -8.10 -15.74
C GLN A 71 -9.82 -8.65 -17.17
N MET A 72 -8.62 -8.88 -17.69
CA MET A 72 -8.44 -9.50 -18.98
C MET A 72 -9.02 -10.92 -19.00
N ALA A 73 -8.72 -11.73 -17.99
CA ALA A 73 -9.27 -13.09 -17.90
C ALA A 73 -10.80 -13.08 -17.79
N LYS A 74 -11.37 -12.20 -16.97
CA LYS A 74 -12.81 -11.98 -16.88
C LYS A 74 -13.42 -11.64 -18.24
N ASN A 75 -12.83 -10.65 -18.95
CA ASN A 75 -13.32 -10.24 -20.26
C ASN A 75 -13.23 -11.36 -21.32
N MET A 76 -12.22 -12.23 -21.23
CA MET A 76 -12.12 -13.40 -22.10
C MET A 76 -13.26 -14.37 -21.83
N ILE A 77 -13.55 -14.69 -20.58
CA ILE A 77 -14.66 -15.57 -20.20
C ILE A 77 -15.98 -14.98 -20.69
N GLU A 78 -16.22 -13.71 -20.47
CA GLU A 78 -17.45 -13.01 -20.90
C GLU A 78 -17.63 -12.97 -22.41
N LYS A 79 -16.55 -12.92 -23.19
CA LYS A 79 -16.62 -12.90 -24.67
C LYS A 79 -16.71 -14.28 -25.29
N LEU A 80 -16.06 -15.25 -24.71
CA LEU A 80 -15.98 -16.61 -25.25
C LEU A 80 -17.19 -17.46 -24.86
N HIS A 81 -17.88 -17.11 -23.77
CA HIS A 81 -18.96 -17.90 -23.19
C HIS A 81 -18.58 -19.38 -23.09
N PRO A 82 -17.47 -19.72 -22.40
CA PRO A 82 -16.96 -21.09 -22.37
C PRO A 82 -17.97 -22.05 -21.74
N ASP A 83 -18.00 -23.27 -22.22
CA ASP A 83 -18.67 -24.32 -21.52
C ASP A 83 -17.97 -24.67 -20.20
N GLU A 84 -18.59 -25.53 -19.38
CA GLU A 84 -18.03 -25.85 -18.04
C GLU A 84 -16.65 -26.48 -18.10
N ALA A 85 -16.35 -27.30 -19.12
CA ALA A 85 -15.03 -27.92 -19.27
C ALA A 85 -13.96 -26.92 -19.69
N GLN A 86 -14.31 -25.99 -20.57
CA GLN A 86 -13.45 -24.89 -20.98
C GLN A 86 -13.21 -23.91 -19.85
N LEU A 87 -14.25 -23.59 -19.07
CA LEU A 87 -14.17 -22.75 -17.90
C LEU A 87 -13.22 -23.36 -16.86
N GLN A 88 -13.36 -24.66 -16.57
CA GLN A 88 -12.44 -25.38 -15.69
C GLN A 88 -11.00 -25.30 -16.19
N THR A 89 -10.77 -25.45 -17.50
CA THR A 89 -9.43 -25.32 -18.10
C THR A 89 -8.83 -23.92 -17.88
N ILE A 90 -9.65 -22.87 -17.98
CA ILE A 90 -9.21 -21.49 -17.72
C ILE A 90 -8.85 -21.30 -16.24
N LEU A 91 -9.66 -21.83 -15.33
CA LEU A 91 -9.38 -21.79 -13.89
C LEU A 91 -8.11 -22.56 -13.53
N ASP A 92 -7.92 -23.75 -14.11
CA ASP A 92 -6.70 -24.55 -13.91
C ASP A 92 -5.46 -23.81 -14.40
N ALA A 93 -5.54 -23.18 -15.58
CA ALA A 93 -4.44 -22.39 -16.13
C ALA A 93 -4.12 -21.13 -15.33
N SER A 94 -5.05 -20.62 -14.53
CA SER A 94 -4.84 -19.48 -13.65
C SER A 94 -4.09 -19.81 -12.36
N CYS A 95 -4.13 -21.09 -11.93
CA CYS A 95 -3.41 -21.54 -10.73
C CYS A 95 -1.91 -21.47 -10.95
N GLY A 96 -1.20 -20.83 -10.02
CA GLY A 96 0.24 -20.64 -10.09
C GLY A 96 0.73 -19.67 -11.17
N TYR A 97 -0.20 -19.00 -11.88
CA TYR A 97 0.15 -18.00 -12.89
C TYR A 97 0.86 -16.77 -12.27
N SER A 98 0.45 -16.38 -11.08
CA SER A 98 1.03 -15.25 -10.38
C SER A 98 1.33 -15.63 -8.93
N GLU A 99 2.47 -15.16 -8.42
CA GLU A 99 2.83 -15.28 -7.00
C GLU A 99 1.90 -14.46 -6.09
N ASN A 100 1.21 -13.46 -6.65
CA ASN A 100 0.31 -12.57 -5.91
C ASN A 100 -1.06 -13.21 -5.64
N TYR A 101 -1.48 -14.18 -6.48
CA TYR A 101 -2.69 -14.97 -6.31
C TYR A 101 -2.45 -16.42 -6.73
N PRO A 102 -1.70 -17.17 -5.94
CA PRO A 102 -1.22 -18.51 -6.29
C PRO A 102 -2.33 -19.53 -6.47
N ASP A 103 -3.47 -19.33 -5.81
CA ASP A 103 -4.66 -20.19 -5.95
C ASP A 103 -5.45 -19.92 -7.23
N GLY A 104 -5.02 -18.93 -8.03
CA GLY A 104 -5.65 -18.58 -9.30
C GLY A 104 -6.98 -17.87 -9.15
N LEU A 105 -7.77 -17.93 -10.22
CA LEU A 105 -9.14 -17.42 -10.26
C LEU A 105 -10.11 -18.47 -9.74
N PHE A 106 -11.17 -18.01 -9.12
CA PHE A 106 -12.29 -18.85 -8.68
C PHE A 106 -13.61 -18.12 -8.87
N LEU A 107 -14.69 -18.87 -8.89
CA LEU A 107 -16.02 -18.39 -9.18
C LEU A 107 -17.01 -18.90 -8.14
N ALA A 108 -18.02 -18.10 -7.85
CA ALA A 108 -19.21 -18.60 -7.18
C ALA A 108 -20.48 -18.06 -7.83
N ASP A 109 -21.53 -18.85 -7.79
CA ASP A 109 -22.84 -18.47 -8.31
C ASP A 109 -23.85 -18.12 -7.21
N ALA A 110 -25.01 -17.62 -7.64
CA ALA A 110 -26.10 -17.28 -6.73
C ALA A 110 -26.70 -18.49 -6.00
N ASN A 111 -26.44 -19.71 -6.47
CA ASN A 111 -26.91 -20.97 -5.85
C ASN A 111 -25.93 -21.45 -4.75
N GLY A 112 -24.74 -20.84 -4.66
CA GLY A 112 -23.68 -21.23 -3.73
C GLY A 112 -22.71 -22.25 -4.31
N SER A 113 -22.77 -22.55 -5.62
CA SER A 113 -21.75 -23.33 -6.30
C SER A 113 -20.42 -22.61 -6.27
N PHE A 114 -19.33 -23.34 -6.01
CA PHE A 114 -17.98 -22.81 -5.98
C PHE A 114 -17.11 -23.57 -6.97
N LEU A 115 -16.56 -22.85 -7.95
CA LEU A 115 -15.67 -23.39 -8.98
C LEU A 115 -14.29 -22.78 -8.80
N LYS A 116 -13.27 -23.61 -8.86
CA LYS A 116 -11.86 -23.23 -8.70
C LYS A 116 -10.98 -24.13 -9.54
N GLY A 117 -9.74 -23.73 -9.79
CA GLY A 117 -8.77 -24.63 -10.42
C GLY A 117 -8.49 -25.87 -9.57
N THR A 118 -8.14 -26.96 -10.22
CA THR A 118 -7.92 -28.28 -9.58
C THR A 118 -6.79 -28.20 -8.55
N ASP A 119 -5.73 -27.43 -8.83
CA ASP A 119 -4.56 -27.28 -7.96
C ASP A 119 -4.75 -26.20 -6.88
N SER A 120 -5.86 -25.45 -6.92
CA SER A 120 -6.16 -24.42 -5.93
C SER A 120 -6.43 -25.04 -4.56
N LYS A 121 -5.77 -24.47 -3.54
CA LYS A 121 -5.99 -24.84 -2.13
C LYS A 121 -7.14 -24.09 -1.48
N LYS A 122 -7.71 -23.11 -2.19
CA LYS A 122 -8.82 -22.30 -1.67
C LYS A 122 -10.02 -23.18 -1.32
N GLN A 123 -10.53 -23.00 -0.13
CA GLN A 123 -11.76 -23.62 0.34
C GLN A 123 -12.75 -22.54 0.74
N GLU A 124 -13.97 -22.66 0.28
CA GLU A 124 -15.01 -21.69 0.54
C GLU A 124 -16.34 -22.42 0.73
N PRO A 125 -16.66 -22.86 1.95
CA PRO A 125 -17.87 -23.64 2.22
C PRO A 125 -19.16 -22.83 2.01
N ASN A 126 -19.12 -21.52 2.25
CA ASN A 126 -20.24 -20.59 2.07
C ASN A 126 -19.80 -19.37 1.25
N PRO A 127 -19.60 -19.50 -0.06
CA PRO A 127 -19.07 -18.41 -0.88
C PRO A 127 -19.94 -17.15 -0.85
N LYS A 128 -21.25 -17.29 -0.68
CA LYS A 128 -22.19 -16.15 -0.62
C LYS A 128 -22.04 -15.28 0.63
N GLU A 129 -21.50 -15.82 1.71
CA GLU A 129 -21.21 -15.10 2.95
C GLU A 129 -19.84 -14.42 2.92
N SER A 130 -19.00 -14.80 1.96
CA SER A 130 -17.66 -14.25 1.83
C SER A 130 -17.69 -12.79 1.37
N MET A 131 -16.75 -12.00 1.89
CA MET A 131 -16.65 -10.58 1.57
C MET A 131 -16.41 -10.37 0.07
N TRP A 132 -15.53 -11.16 -0.54
CA TRP A 132 -15.23 -11.06 -1.96
C TRP A 132 -16.46 -11.29 -2.85
N TYR A 133 -17.38 -12.20 -2.46
CA TYR A 133 -18.62 -12.45 -3.21
C TYR A 133 -19.58 -11.26 -3.08
N GLN A 134 -19.80 -10.78 -1.86
CA GLN A 134 -20.71 -9.66 -1.60
C GLN A 134 -20.23 -8.37 -2.29
N GLU A 135 -18.95 -8.09 -2.24
CA GLU A 135 -18.36 -6.95 -2.93
C GLU A 135 -18.41 -7.14 -4.47
N GLY A 136 -18.09 -8.32 -4.97
CA GLY A 136 -18.11 -8.65 -6.40
C GLY A 136 -19.50 -8.51 -7.03
N MET A 137 -20.55 -8.82 -6.28
CA MET A 137 -21.93 -8.64 -6.73
C MET A 137 -22.30 -7.18 -7.02
N THR A 138 -21.56 -6.25 -6.48
CA THR A 138 -21.81 -4.80 -6.66
C THR A 138 -20.92 -4.15 -7.72
N ARG A 139 -20.01 -4.92 -8.35
CA ARG A 139 -18.96 -4.40 -9.22
C ARG A 139 -19.02 -5.05 -10.60
N VAL A 140 -19.18 -4.25 -11.63
CA VAL A 140 -19.14 -4.72 -13.02
C VAL A 140 -17.73 -5.14 -13.44
N ASN A 141 -16.72 -4.38 -13.02
CA ASN A 141 -15.32 -4.66 -13.31
C ASN A 141 -14.63 -5.27 -12.10
N MET A 142 -13.50 -5.95 -12.33
CA MET A 142 -12.63 -6.40 -11.26
C MET A 142 -12.14 -5.20 -10.46
N ALA A 143 -12.29 -5.26 -9.15
CA ALA A 143 -11.79 -4.23 -8.25
C ALA A 143 -11.28 -4.87 -6.95
N VAL A 144 -10.26 -4.24 -6.38
CA VAL A 144 -9.73 -4.63 -5.07
C VAL A 144 -10.78 -4.35 -3.99
N GLY A 145 -11.00 -5.33 -3.14
CA GLY A 145 -11.92 -5.26 -2.02
C GLY A 145 -11.28 -4.78 -0.73
N SER A 146 -12.04 -4.91 0.34
CA SER A 146 -11.57 -4.59 1.69
C SER A 146 -10.62 -5.67 2.20
N ALA A 147 -9.62 -5.26 2.96
CA ALA A 147 -8.75 -6.20 3.66
C ALA A 147 -9.56 -6.99 4.70
N HIS A 148 -9.41 -8.29 4.70
CA HIS A 148 -10.11 -9.18 5.63
C HIS A 148 -9.22 -10.33 6.05
N GLN A 149 -9.65 -11.07 7.05
CA GLN A 149 -8.93 -12.22 7.55
C GLN A 149 -9.58 -13.51 7.03
N ASN A 150 -8.76 -14.36 6.43
CA ASN A 150 -9.16 -15.71 6.04
C ASN A 150 -9.41 -16.59 7.30
N PRO A 151 -10.12 -17.72 7.17
CA PRO A 151 -10.31 -18.68 8.27
C PRO A 151 -9.02 -19.23 8.89
N ASP A 152 -7.92 -19.23 8.12
CA ASP A 152 -6.59 -19.64 8.59
C ASP A 152 -5.83 -18.55 9.39
N GLY A 153 -6.44 -17.35 9.54
CA GLY A 153 -5.87 -16.22 10.25
C GLY A 153 -4.98 -15.30 9.39
N THR A 154 -4.79 -15.58 8.11
CA THR A 154 -4.01 -14.71 7.21
C THR A 154 -4.82 -13.48 6.81
N ASN A 155 -4.17 -12.30 6.80
CA ASN A 155 -4.78 -11.08 6.28
C ASN A 155 -4.60 -11.05 4.77
N VAL A 156 -5.70 -10.91 4.07
CA VAL A 156 -5.76 -10.92 2.60
C VAL A 156 -6.58 -9.76 2.07
N VAL A 157 -6.37 -9.49 0.79
CA VAL A 157 -7.19 -8.58 0.00
C VAL A 157 -7.64 -9.35 -1.23
N SER A 158 -8.93 -9.37 -1.49
CA SER A 158 -9.47 -10.01 -2.68
C SER A 158 -9.74 -8.99 -3.78
N ALA A 159 -9.55 -9.42 -5.03
CA ALA A 159 -10.09 -8.73 -6.18
C ALA A 159 -11.30 -9.50 -6.70
N SER A 160 -12.42 -8.83 -6.93
CA SER A 160 -13.66 -9.49 -7.37
C SER A 160 -14.49 -8.61 -8.29
N GLY A 161 -15.32 -9.23 -9.08
CA GLY A 161 -16.27 -8.57 -9.97
C GLY A 161 -17.35 -9.49 -10.48
N LEU A 162 -18.47 -8.92 -10.88
CA LEU A 162 -19.60 -9.63 -11.47
C LEU A 162 -19.16 -10.22 -12.81
N LEU A 163 -19.50 -11.49 -13.06
CA LEU A 163 -19.23 -12.19 -14.31
C LEU A 163 -20.52 -12.35 -15.12
N ASN A 164 -20.49 -11.85 -16.35
CA ASN A 164 -21.58 -12.00 -17.32
C ASN A 164 -21.15 -12.94 -18.45
N ASP A 165 -21.09 -14.24 -18.16
CA ASP A 165 -20.63 -15.28 -19.08
C ASP A 165 -21.75 -15.92 -19.89
N GLY A 166 -22.96 -15.36 -19.82
CA GLY A 166 -24.15 -15.92 -20.51
C GLY A 166 -24.81 -17.08 -19.78
N SER A 167 -24.36 -17.40 -18.55
CA SER A 167 -25.01 -18.41 -17.72
C SER A 167 -26.37 -17.94 -17.21
N ASP A 168 -27.27 -18.88 -16.92
CA ASP A 168 -28.59 -18.58 -16.35
C ASP A 168 -28.53 -18.05 -14.91
N THR A 169 -27.38 -18.19 -14.26
CA THR A 169 -27.15 -17.74 -12.88
C THR A 169 -26.12 -16.62 -12.83
N VAL A 170 -26.34 -15.66 -11.92
CA VAL A 170 -25.39 -14.61 -11.64
C VAL A 170 -24.15 -15.21 -10.98
N ARG A 171 -22.97 -14.90 -11.51
CA ARG A 171 -21.67 -15.39 -11.03
C ARG A 171 -20.79 -14.23 -10.62
N VAL A 172 -19.93 -14.48 -9.65
CA VAL A 172 -18.83 -13.57 -9.25
C VAL A 172 -17.53 -14.29 -9.49
N ILE A 173 -16.59 -13.61 -10.15
CA ILE A 173 -15.21 -14.06 -10.32
C ILE A 173 -14.31 -13.32 -9.34
N ALA A 174 -13.37 -14.02 -8.73
CA ALA A 174 -12.44 -13.43 -7.78
C ALA A 174 -11.06 -14.10 -7.81
N ALA A 175 -10.10 -13.43 -7.19
CA ALA A 175 -8.77 -13.93 -6.80
C ALA A 175 -8.38 -13.35 -5.44
N ILE A 176 -7.53 -14.06 -4.68
CA ILE A 176 -7.02 -13.65 -3.35
C ILE A 176 -5.53 -13.90 -3.31
#